data_b05c2852061b3853faf4929dedc4c0ec
#
_entry.id   b05c2852061b3853faf4929dedc4c0ec
#
_cell.length_a   1.000
_cell.length_b   1.000
_cell.length_c   1.000
_cell.angle_alpha   90.00
_cell.angle_beta   90.00
_cell.angle_gamma   90.00
#
_symmetry.space_group_name_H-M   'P 1'
#
loop_
_entity.id
_entity.type
_entity.pdbx_description
1 polymer ?
#
loop_
_entity_poly.entity_id
_entity_poly.type
_entity_poly.pdbx_seq_one_letter_code
_entity_poly.pdbx_strand_id
1 'polypeptide(L)'
;MKKRCALYGALLCFAVAAVAFAQDAAKVDSAHYKVEYENAQVRILRFHYGAHEKSVMHSHPDSVVVFLSDGSVKFTFPDGKTQDASGKAGIASFTPAQVHLPENVGDKPIEGILVELKTNAKK
;
A
#
# COMPACT_ATOMS: atom_id res chain seq x y z
N MET A 1 -30.24 6.91 60.00
CA MET A 1 -28.97 6.89 59.27
C MET A 1 -29.25 6.39 57.85
N LYS A 2 -29.21 7.29 56.88
CA LYS A 2 -29.44 6.91 55.48
C LYS A 2 -28.07 6.58 54.85
N LYS A 3 -27.85 5.30 54.50
CA LYS A 3 -26.67 4.87 53.80
C LYS A 3 -26.84 5.23 52.31
N ARG A 4 -26.03 6.16 51.80
CA ARG A 4 -25.95 6.46 50.37
C ARG A 4 -25.02 5.43 49.71
N CYS A 5 -25.59 4.51 48.93
CA CYS A 5 -24.83 3.68 48.02
C CYS A 5 -24.42 4.54 46.82
N ALA A 6 -23.12 4.80 46.69
CA ALA A 6 -22.54 5.41 45.52
C ALA A 6 -22.36 4.29 44.48
N LEU A 7 -23.15 4.34 43.42
CA LEU A 7 -22.94 3.50 42.22
C LEU A 7 -21.79 4.09 41.44
N TYR A 8 -20.63 3.46 41.47
CA TYR A 8 -19.54 3.74 40.53
C TYR A 8 -19.85 3.01 39.22
N GLY A 9 -20.39 3.73 38.26
CA GLY A 9 -20.51 3.26 36.91
C GLY A 9 -19.12 3.20 36.24
N ALA A 10 -18.57 2.01 36.10
CA ALA A 10 -17.37 1.80 35.29
C ALA A 10 -17.72 2.02 33.82
N LEU A 11 -17.29 3.14 33.26
CA LEU A 11 -17.39 3.43 31.83
C LEU A 11 -16.34 2.56 31.12
N LEU A 12 -16.78 1.41 30.57
CA LEU A 12 -15.93 0.58 29.72
C LEU A 12 -15.79 1.30 28.38
N CYS A 13 -14.67 2.02 28.19
CA CYS A 13 -14.28 2.51 26.87
C CYS A 13 -13.88 1.31 26.01
N PHE A 14 -14.79 0.82 25.17
CA PHE A 14 -14.43 -0.07 24.07
C PHE A 14 -13.63 0.73 23.06
N ALA A 15 -12.30 0.59 23.07
CA ALA A 15 -11.46 1.02 21.99
C ALA A 15 -11.79 0.10 20.79
N VAL A 16 -12.63 0.58 19.88
CA VAL A 16 -12.81 -0.05 18.57
C VAL A 16 -11.52 0.18 17.81
N ALA A 17 -10.66 -0.84 17.78
CA ALA A 17 -9.53 -0.85 16.87
C ALA A 17 -10.13 -0.83 15.45
N ALA A 18 -10.05 0.32 14.78
CA ALA A 18 -10.37 0.43 13.37
C ALA A 18 -9.36 -0.46 12.63
N VAL A 19 -9.78 -1.64 12.21
CA VAL A 19 -9.00 -2.47 11.28
C VAL A 19 -9.01 -1.68 9.98
N ALA A 20 -7.92 -0.99 9.70
CA ALA A 20 -7.71 -0.36 8.40
C ALA A 20 -7.61 -1.50 7.38
N PHE A 21 -8.71 -1.77 6.68
CA PHE A 21 -8.66 -2.67 5.54
C PHE A 21 -7.71 -2.07 4.52
N ALA A 22 -6.64 -2.81 4.21
CA ALA A 22 -5.71 -2.45 3.19
C ALA A 22 -6.44 -2.32 1.85
N GLN A 23 -6.44 -1.10 1.27
CA GLN A 23 -7.22 -0.79 0.08
C GLN A 23 -6.39 -1.06 -1.18
N ASP A 24 -7.07 -1.54 -2.21
CA ASP A 24 -6.50 -1.81 -3.53
C ASP A 24 -5.97 -0.53 -4.18
N ALA A 25 -4.70 -0.52 -4.58
CA ALA A 25 -4.03 0.64 -5.16
C ALA A 25 -4.76 1.22 -6.38
N ALA A 26 -5.21 0.38 -7.30
CA ALA A 26 -5.91 0.83 -8.51
C ALA A 26 -7.28 1.45 -8.22
N LYS A 27 -7.88 1.15 -7.06
CA LYS A 27 -9.16 1.73 -6.63
C LYS A 27 -8.98 3.04 -5.87
N VAL A 28 -7.98 3.11 -4.97
CA VAL A 28 -7.81 4.29 -4.11
C VAL A 28 -6.86 5.32 -4.68
N ASP A 29 -6.04 4.93 -5.64
CA ASP A 29 -5.06 5.81 -6.30
C ASP A 29 -4.99 5.55 -7.82
N SER A 30 -6.12 5.67 -8.48
CA SER A 30 -6.23 5.49 -9.94
C SER A 30 -5.44 6.53 -10.75
N ALA A 31 -5.00 7.62 -10.11
CA ALA A 31 -4.14 8.61 -10.73
C ALA A 31 -2.72 8.07 -11.00
N HIS A 32 -2.22 7.20 -10.10
CA HIS A 32 -0.88 6.63 -10.21
C HIS A 32 -0.88 5.16 -10.68
N TYR A 33 -1.98 4.42 -10.53
CA TYR A 33 -2.07 3.00 -10.88
C TYR A 33 -3.17 2.73 -11.91
N LYS A 34 -2.78 2.18 -13.04
CA LYS A 34 -3.69 1.78 -14.11
C LYS A 34 -3.62 0.27 -14.34
N VAL A 35 -4.78 -0.40 -14.34
CA VAL A 35 -4.88 -1.81 -14.74
C VAL A 35 -4.71 -1.91 -16.23
N GLU A 36 -3.69 -2.63 -16.70
CA GLU A 36 -3.44 -2.88 -18.12
C GLU A 36 -3.96 -4.25 -18.57
N TYR A 37 -3.90 -5.22 -17.66
CA TYR A 37 -4.38 -6.58 -17.93
C TYR A 37 -4.75 -7.29 -16.63
N GLU A 38 -5.74 -8.16 -16.69
CA GLU A 38 -6.15 -8.98 -15.55
C GLU A 38 -6.75 -10.31 -16.03
N ASN A 39 -6.37 -11.41 -15.38
CA ASN A 39 -6.97 -12.72 -15.53
C ASN A 39 -7.08 -13.43 -14.18
N ALA A 40 -7.34 -14.75 -14.18
CA ALA A 40 -7.46 -15.52 -12.93
C ALA A 40 -6.13 -15.67 -12.16
N GLN A 41 -4.98 -15.44 -12.81
CA GLN A 41 -3.65 -15.71 -12.25
C GLN A 41 -2.89 -14.43 -11.87
N VAL A 42 -3.04 -13.37 -12.65
CA VAL A 42 -2.30 -12.12 -12.48
C VAL A 42 -3.17 -10.91 -12.74
N ARG A 43 -2.76 -9.79 -12.15
CA ARG A 43 -3.20 -8.45 -12.53
C ARG A 43 -1.96 -7.59 -12.82
N ILE A 44 -1.91 -6.99 -14.00
CA ILE A 44 -0.80 -6.14 -14.43
C ILE A 44 -1.22 -4.69 -14.27
N LEU A 45 -0.50 -3.98 -13.43
CA LEU A 45 -0.65 -2.54 -13.20
C LEU A 45 0.53 -1.80 -13.80
N ARG A 46 0.25 -0.69 -14.46
CA ARG A 46 1.26 0.33 -14.73
C ARG A 46 1.20 1.36 -13.62
N PHE A 47 2.33 1.69 -13.01
CA PHE A 47 2.43 2.82 -12.09
C PHE A 47 3.24 3.96 -12.70
N HIS A 48 2.82 5.18 -12.39
CA HIS A 48 3.50 6.41 -12.79
C HIS A 48 3.38 7.45 -11.69
N TYR A 49 4.52 7.99 -11.27
CA TYR A 49 4.60 9.10 -10.31
C TYR A 49 5.43 10.22 -10.93
N GLY A 50 4.87 11.43 -11.04
CA GLY A 50 5.65 12.61 -11.34
C GLY A 50 6.65 12.93 -10.24
N ALA A 51 7.55 13.89 -10.49
CA ALA A 51 8.52 14.33 -9.49
C ALA A 51 7.82 14.76 -8.21
N HIS A 52 8.28 14.25 -7.06
CA HIS A 52 7.76 14.54 -5.72
C HIS A 52 6.30 14.15 -5.46
N GLU A 53 5.67 13.39 -6.36
CA GLU A 53 4.32 12.90 -6.13
C GLU A 53 4.27 11.78 -5.10
N LYS A 54 3.21 11.80 -4.33
CA LYS A 54 2.95 10.91 -3.22
C LYS A 54 1.61 10.21 -3.40
N SER A 55 1.58 8.92 -3.10
CA SER A 55 0.36 8.11 -3.10
C SER A 55 -0.47 8.29 -1.83
N VAL A 56 -1.45 7.44 -1.66
CA VAL A 56 -2.16 7.18 -0.41
C VAL A 56 -1.78 5.79 0.09
N MET A 57 -2.05 5.51 1.36
CA MET A 57 -1.80 4.18 1.92
C MET A 57 -2.67 3.15 1.20
N HIS A 58 -2.04 2.10 0.66
CA HIS A 58 -2.71 1.04 -0.08
C HIS A 58 -1.98 -0.29 0.05
N SER A 59 -2.56 -1.34 -0.49
CA SER A 59 -2.00 -2.69 -0.44
C SER A 59 -1.76 -3.28 -1.81
N HIS A 60 -0.77 -4.16 -1.87
CA HIS A 60 -0.53 -5.08 -2.97
C HIS A 60 -0.38 -6.50 -2.43
N PRO A 61 -0.82 -7.53 -3.16
CA PRO A 61 -0.43 -8.91 -2.88
C PRO A 61 1.04 -9.14 -3.27
N ASP A 62 1.52 -10.38 -3.14
CA ASP A 62 2.80 -10.78 -3.73
C ASP A 62 2.86 -10.34 -5.18
N SER A 63 3.97 -9.73 -5.56
CA SER A 63 4.08 -9.06 -6.86
C SER A 63 5.50 -9.14 -7.42
N VAL A 64 5.61 -8.99 -8.73
CA VAL A 64 6.87 -8.69 -9.41
C VAL A 64 6.82 -7.25 -9.89
N VAL A 65 7.78 -6.44 -9.47
CA VAL A 65 7.93 -5.07 -9.94
C VAL A 65 9.02 -4.98 -10.99
N VAL A 66 8.75 -4.27 -12.09
CA VAL A 66 9.72 -3.96 -13.13
C VAL A 66 9.76 -2.45 -13.33
N PHE A 67 10.89 -1.82 -13.05
CA PHE A 67 11.07 -0.41 -13.31
C PHE A 67 11.32 -0.17 -14.80
N LEU A 68 10.62 0.80 -15.38
CA LEU A 68 10.83 1.27 -16.76
C LEU A 68 11.70 2.53 -16.80
N SER A 69 11.89 3.18 -15.67
CA SER A 69 12.78 4.33 -15.49
C SER A 69 13.57 4.19 -14.20
N ASP A 70 14.71 4.88 -14.12
CA ASP A 70 15.46 5.03 -12.88
C ASP A 70 14.68 5.96 -11.92
N GLY A 71 14.76 5.72 -10.62
CA GLY A 71 14.13 6.60 -9.64
C GLY A 71 14.39 6.20 -8.20
N SER A 72 14.07 7.12 -7.30
CA SER A 72 14.15 6.94 -5.86
C SER A 72 12.77 7.04 -5.24
N VAL A 73 12.40 6.07 -4.44
CA VAL A 73 11.10 5.96 -3.79
C VAL A 73 11.28 5.86 -2.30
N LYS A 74 10.50 6.62 -1.54
CA LYS A 74 10.34 6.41 -0.11
C LYS A 74 9.01 5.72 0.15
N PHE A 75 9.05 4.60 0.85
CA PHE A 75 7.86 3.91 1.35
C PHE A 75 7.60 4.29 2.79
N THR A 76 6.35 4.65 3.11
CA THR A 76 5.88 4.79 4.49
C THR A 76 4.95 3.62 4.79
N PHE A 77 5.17 2.95 5.92
CA PHE A 77 4.37 1.82 6.38
C PHE A 77 3.32 2.23 7.42
N PRO A 78 2.31 1.38 7.71
CA PRO A 78 1.23 1.72 8.65
C PRO A 78 1.69 2.08 10.07
N ASP A 79 2.84 1.57 10.52
CA ASP A 79 3.46 1.91 11.81
C ASP A 79 4.22 3.24 11.81
N GLY A 80 4.24 3.96 10.68
CA GLY A 80 4.95 5.22 10.48
C GLY A 80 6.43 5.09 10.14
N LYS A 81 6.98 3.88 10.12
CA LYS A 81 8.36 3.63 9.65
C LYS A 81 8.46 3.89 8.16
N THR A 82 9.65 4.28 7.74
CA THR A 82 9.96 4.54 6.33
C THR A 82 11.12 3.70 5.85
N GLN A 83 11.13 3.43 4.54
CA GLN A 83 12.20 2.73 3.85
C GLN A 83 12.46 3.42 2.51
N ASP A 84 13.71 3.72 2.24
CA ASP A 84 14.14 4.22 0.93
C ASP A 84 14.49 3.05 0.01
N ALA A 85 14.11 3.18 -1.26
CA ALA A 85 14.41 2.22 -2.30
C ALA A 85 14.80 2.94 -3.60
N SER A 86 15.60 2.28 -4.43
CA SER A 86 15.97 2.77 -5.75
C SER A 86 15.51 1.79 -6.81
N GLY A 87 14.84 2.28 -7.83
CA GLY A 87 14.50 1.53 -9.03
C GLY A 87 15.53 1.81 -10.14
N LYS A 88 15.89 0.77 -10.86
CA LYS A 88 16.73 0.84 -12.07
C LYS A 88 15.91 0.33 -13.25
N ALA A 89 15.90 1.08 -14.35
CA ALA A 89 15.21 0.70 -15.58
C ALA A 89 15.63 -0.71 -16.03
N GLY A 90 14.66 -1.55 -16.33
CA GLY A 90 14.87 -2.93 -16.78
C GLY A 90 15.14 -3.96 -15.68
N ILE A 91 15.25 -3.54 -14.42
CA ILE A 91 15.42 -4.48 -13.30
C ILE A 91 14.06 -4.93 -12.77
N ALA A 92 13.90 -6.24 -12.65
CA ALA A 92 12.74 -6.88 -12.04
C ALA A 92 13.10 -7.43 -10.66
N SER A 93 12.17 -7.31 -9.70
CA SER A 93 12.32 -7.87 -8.36
C SER A 93 10.98 -8.38 -7.82
N PHE A 94 11.05 -9.39 -6.97
CA PHE A 94 9.90 -9.87 -6.22
C PHE A 94 9.68 -8.99 -5.00
N THR A 95 8.43 -8.66 -4.75
CA THR A 95 7.98 -7.90 -3.58
C THR A 95 6.89 -8.68 -2.87
N PRO A 96 7.06 -9.08 -1.60
CA PRO A 96 6.00 -9.74 -0.85
C PRO A 96 4.81 -8.81 -0.62
N ALA A 97 3.66 -9.42 -0.33
CA ALA A 97 2.44 -8.69 0.01
C ALA A 97 2.71 -7.65 1.11
N GLN A 98 2.26 -6.43 0.90
CA GLN A 98 2.52 -5.33 1.82
C GLN A 98 1.47 -4.22 1.74
N VAL A 99 1.41 -3.44 2.82
CA VAL A 99 0.66 -2.18 2.90
C VAL A 99 1.67 -1.06 3.01
N HIS A 100 1.57 -0.08 2.13
CA HIS A 100 2.51 1.03 2.10
C HIS A 100 1.94 2.29 1.44
N LEU A 101 2.69 3.37 1.57
CA LEU A 101 2.47 4.63 0.89
C LEU A 101 3.77 5.02 0.19
N PRO A 102 3.83 4.88 -1.16
CA PRO A 102 4.99 5.28 -1.95
C PRO A 102 5.01 6.79 -2.20
N GLU A 103 6.24 7.33 -2.28
CA GLU A 103 6.50 8.71 -2.67
C GLU A 103 7.72 8.74 -3.60
N ASN A 104 7.59 9.37 -4.76
CA ASN A 104 8.73 9.68 -5.60
C ASN A 104 9.50 10.84 -4.98
N VAL A 105 10.67 10.58 -4.42
CA VAL A 105 11.50 11.61 -3.77
C VAL A 105 12.50 12.27 -4.73
N GLY A 106 12.49 11.88 -6.01
CA GLY A 106 13.35 12.42 -7.04
C GLY A 106 12.70 13.57 -7.84
N ASP A 107 13.52 14.20 -8.69
CA ASP A 107 13.13 15.34 -9.53
C ASP A 107 12.62 14.91 -10.91
N LYS A 108 12.59 13.61 -11.19
CA LYS A 108 12.13 13.05 -12.47
C LYS A 108 10.97 12.09 -12.24
N PRO A 109 10.07 11.94 -13.22
CA PRO A 109 9.04 10.93 -13.14
C PRO A 109 9.61 9.52 -13.03
N ILE A 110 8.91 8.65 -12.31
CA ILE A 110 9.17 7.21 -12.29
C ILE A 110 8.00 6.46 -12.88
N GLU A 111 8.29 5.40 -13.59
CA GLU A 111 7.32 4.53 -14.21
C GLU A 111 7.76 3.08 -14.10
N GLY A 112 6.79 2.19 -13.96
CA GLY A 112 7.05 0.76 -13.93
C GLY A 112 5.80 -0.08 -14.10
N ILE A 113 6.05 -1.38 -14.13
CA ILE A 113 5.02 -2.42 -14.19
C ILE A 113 5.04 -3.19 -12.89
N LEU A 114 3.87 -3.42 -12.33
CA LEU A 114 3.65 -4.28 -11.19
C LEU A 114 2.78 -5.45 -11.64
N VAL A 115 3.31 -6.66 -11.55
CA VAL A 115 2.57 -7.90 -11.81
C VAL A 115 2.15 -8.46 -10.47
N GLU A 116 0.90 -8.24 -10.09
CA GLU A 116 0.30 -8.79 -8.90
C GLU A 116 -0.08 -10.25 -9.12
N LEU A 117 0.37 -11.12 -8.23
CA LEU A 117 0.08 -12.55 -8.28
C LEU A 117 -1.22 -12.83 -7.54
N LYS A 118 -2.17 -13.45 -8.23
CA LYS A 118 -3.39 -13.91 -7.58
C LYS A 118 -3.12 -15.28 -6.98
N THR A 119 -3.20 -15.37 -5.65
CA THR A 119 -3.17 -16.68 -5.00
C THR A 119 -4.42 -17.44 -5.41
N ASN A 120 -4.22 -18.55 -6.13
CA ASN A 120 -5.32 -19.47 -6.38
C ASN A 120 -5.90 -19.88 -5.03
N ALA A 121 -7.20 -19.67 -4.83
CA ALA A 121 -7.91 -20.27 -3.73
C ALA A 121 -7.53 -21.76 -3.70
N LYS A 122 -7.17 -22.24 -2.51
CA LYS A 122 -6.71 -23.63 -2.29
C LYS A 122 -7.54 -24.60 -3.11
N LYS A 123 -6.84 -25.44 -3.88
CA LYS A 123 -7.45 -26.63 -4.48
C LYS A 123 -8.00 -27.53 -3.39
#